data_6fca05914ec21f011399b7189341dd5e
#
_entry.id   6fca05914ec21f011399b7189341dd5e
#
_cell.length_a   1.000
_cell.length_b   1.000
_cell.length_c   1.000
_cell.angle_alpha   90.00
_cell.angle_beta   90.00
_cell.angle_gamma   90.00
#
_symmetry.space_group_name_H-M   'P 1'
#
loop_
_entity.id
_entity.type
_entity.pdbx_description
1 polymer ?
#
loop_
_entity_poly.entity_id
_entity_poly.type
_entity_poly.pdbx_seq_one_letter_code
_entity_poly.pdbx_strand_id
1 'polypeptide(L)'
;VTGKLFTCNTVLDTSKTLFDNLNILLLGCRGFLPYSQGEYRLKIDGSSASQFAFTTDHIIGGISIQGESKSDKYNRVTVKFPNPDANWQPDTAIWPAAGSTEETAYLAADGGILLQEEIELDTITSYYQARDLARVLLLRSRNGITCGIKVTSEALQLEIADVITVTHPTPAWTAKPFQVMGMQLNDDGTVDIALLEYDSTIYTWEVGTVQQTYPDTSLADPFTVGGVSNIAITETTTLGVDGTVIPSGLITWTRPYDKLVNSFEIQYKLASQADSFFESIITGLARYEFFNVAVGVSVTIRIRSINSMGSYSAWTTTTY
;
A
#
# COMPACT_ATOMS: atom_id res chain seq x y z
N VAL A 1 -12.77 -5.80 2.63
CA VAL A 1 -12.58 -4.97 1.43
C VAL A 1 -13.61 -5.39 0.40
N THR A 2 -14.63 -4.58 0.17
CA THR A 2 -15.67 -4.78 -0.87
C THR A 2 -15.25 -4.04 -2.15
N GLY A 3 -14.10 -4.37 -2.69
CA GLY A 3 -13.54 -3.74 -3.88
C GLY A 3 -13.33 -4.71 -5.03
N LYS A 4 -13.14 -4.20 -6.22
CA LYS A 4 -12.70 -4.99 -7.38
C LYS A 4 -11.26 -5.45 -7.15
N LEU A 5 -10.95 -6.70 -7.51
CA LEU A 5 -9.59 -7.26 -7.39
C LEU A 5 -8.60 -6.52 -8.28
N PHE A 6 -9.02 -6.17 -9.48
CA PHE A 6 -8.21 -5.42 -10.44
C PHE A 6 -8.90 -4.11 -10.81
N THR A 7 -8.12 -3.05 -10.76
CA THR A 7 -8.49 -1.71 -11.26
C THR A 7 -7.42 -1.26 -12.24
N CYS A 8 -7.80 -0.48 -13.22
CA CYS A 8 -6.90 0.10 -14.19
C CYS A 8 -7.15 1.60 -14.25
N ASN A 9 -6.11 2.37 -13.99
CA ASN A 9 -6.13 3.84 -14.05
C ASN A 9 -4.93 4.30 -14.88
N THR A 10 -5.09 4.43 -16.18
CA THR A 10 -3.98 4.78 -17.07
C THR A 10 -4.41 5.73 -18.17
N VAL A 11 -3.45 6.39 -18.77
CA VAL A 11 -3.59 7.15 -20.00
C VAL A 11 -2.96 6.35 -21.11
N LEU A 12 -3.72 6.10 -22.18
CA LEU A 12 -3.20 5.39 -23.35
C LEU A 12 -2.31 6.33 -24.16
N ASP A 13 -1.11 5.88 -24.45
CA ASP A 13 -0.17 6.60 -25.30
C ASP A 13 -0.41 6.27 -26.77
N THR A 14 -0.94 7.23 -27.51
CA THR A 14 -1.22 7.07 -28.96
C THR A 14 0.03 7.01 -29.83
N SER A 15 1.23 7.28 -29.28
CA SER A 15 2.50 7.11 -29.97
C SER A 15 2.97 5.64 -30.00
N LYS A 16 2.46 4.81 -29.08
CA LYS A 16 2.71 3.36 -29.01
C LYS A 16 1.75 2.60 -29.92
N THR A 17 2.14 1.38 -30.28
CA THR A 17 1.23 0.50 -31.04
C THR A 17 0.03 0.09 -30.19
N LEU A 18 -1.07 -0.28 -30.85
CA LEU A 18 -2.26 -0.80 -30.16
C LEU A 18 -1.92 -2.04 -29.32
N PHE A 19 -1.05 -2.91 -29.84
CA PHE A 19 -0.64 -4.13 -29.17
C PHE A 19 0.20 -3.84 -27.91
N ASP A 20 1.09 -2.86 -27.92
CA ASP A 20 1.86 -2.45 -26.77
C ASP A 20 0.94 -1.90 -25.65
N ASN A 21 -0.02 -1.05 -26.02
CA ASN A 21 -1.02 -0.54 -25.08
C ASN A 21 -1.88 -1.67 -24.49
N LEU A 22 -2.29 -2.64 -25.30
CA LEU A 22 -3.03 -3.82 -24.83
C LEU A 22 -2.20 -4.66 -23.86
N ASN A 23 -0.93 -4.92 -24.17
CA ASN A 23 -0.05 -5.69 -23.28
C ASN A 23 0.12 -5.02 -21.92
N ILE A 24 0.26 -3.69 -21.87
CA ILE A 24 0.35 -2.95 -20.61
C ILE A 24 -0.94 -3.11 -19.79
N LEU A 25 -2.11 -3.03 -20.43
CA LEU A 25 -3.40 -3.24 -19.75
C LEU A 25 -3.56 -4.68 -19.25
N LEU A 26 -3.19 -5.66 -20.08
CA LEU A 26 -3.26 -7.09 -19.75
C LEU A 26 -2.36 -7.43 -18.57
N LEU A 27 -1.15 -6.88 -18.51
CA LEU A 27 -0.22 -7.10 -17.42
C LEU A 27 -0.81 -6.63 -16.08
N GLY A 28 -1.52 -5.52 -16.06
CA GLY A 28 -2.18 -4.97 -14.87
C GLY A 28 -3.26 -5.87 -14.26
N CYS A 29 -3.89 -6.74 -15.06
CA CYS A 29 -4.93 -7.66 -14.61
C CYS A 29 -4.52 -9.15 -14.70
N ARG A 30 -3.26 -9.47 -14.94
CA ARG A 30 -2.78 -10.83 -15.25
C ARG A 30 -3.53 -11.45 -16.43
N GLY A 31 -3.92 -10.62 -17.40
CA GLY A 31 -4.65 -11.04 -18.58
C GLY A 31 -3.71 -11.44 -19.70
N PHE A 32 -4.21 -12.29 -20.56
CA PHE A 32 -3.62 -12.58 -21.85
C PHE A 32 -4.70 -12.75 -22.89
N LEU A 33 -4.35 -12.49 -24.14
CA LEU A 33 -5.29 -12.41 -25.23
C LEU A 33 -4.89 -13.41 -26.34
N PRO A 34 -5.10 -14.73 -26.13
CA PRO A 34 -4.81 -15.71 -27.15
C PRO A 34 -5.72 -15.52 -28.37
N TYR A 35 -5.15 -15.74 -29.55
CA TYR A 35 -5.90 -15.87 -30.79
C TYR A 35 -6.16 -17.35 -31.04
N SER A 36 -7.41 -17.74 -31.02
CA SER A 36 -7.83 -19.13 -31.26
C SER A 36 -9.13 -19.17 -32.06
N GLN A 37 -9.22 -20.06 -33.02
CA GLN A 37 -10.42 -20.30 -33.87
C GLN A 37 -10.95 -19.02 -34.58
N GLY A 38 -10.05 -18.09 -34.95
CA GLY A 38 -10.42 -16.88 -35.65
C GLY A 38 -10.80 -15.70 -34.75
N GLU A 39 -10.74 -15.85 -33.42
CA GLU A 39 -11.14 -14.84 -32.45
C GLU A 39 -10.07 -14.59 -31.39
N TYR A 40 -10.02 -13.36 -30.86
CA TYR A 40 -9.27 -13.01 -29.66
C TYR A 40 -10.15 -13.22 -28.43
N ARG A 41 -9.68 -13.98 -27.45
CA ARG A 41 -10.41 -14.24 -26.21
C ARG A 41 -9.59 -13.77 -25.00
N LEU A 42 -10.15 -12.85 -24.24
CA LEU A 42 -9.52 -12.41 -23.00
C LEU A 42 -9.63 -13.51 -21.95
N LYS A 43 -8.49 -13.98 -21.47
CA LYS A 43 -8.38 -14.89 -20.32
C LYS A 43 -7.58 -14.23 -19.21
N ILE A 44 -7.97 -14.47 -17.98
CA ILE A 44 -7.30 -13.98 -16.78
C ILE A 44 -6.57 -15.15 -16.13
N ASP A 45 -5.29 -14.96 -15.84
CA ASP A 45 -4.48 -15.94 -15.11
C ASP A 45 -4.97 -16.01 -13.66
N GLY A 46 -5.52 -17.14 -13.28
CA GLY A 46 -6.17 -17.30 -11.99
C GLY A 46 -6.41 -18.77 -11.64
N SER A 47 -7.05 -18.98 -10.48
CA SER A 47 -7.44 -20.33 -10.08
C SER A 47 -8.54 -20.87 -11.00
N SER A 48 -8.24 -21.98 -11.67
CA SER A 48 -9.17 -22.68 -12.57
C SER A 48 -9.18 -24.17 -12.29
N ALA A 49 -10.33 -24.80 -12.50
CA ALA A 49 -10.45 -26.27 -12.44
C ALA A 49 -9.84 -26.91 -13.68
N SER A 50 -9.36 -28.15 -13.55
CA SER A 50 -8.87 -28.92 -14.68
C SER A 50 -10.01 -29.22 -15.67
N GLN A 51 -9.77 -28.94 -16.95
CA GLN A 51 -10.71 -29.18 -18.03
C GLN A 51 -10.57 -30.60 -18.63
N PHE A 52 -9.36 -31.18 -18.56
CA PHE A 52 -9.07 -32.48 -19.10
C PHE A 52 -7.98 -33.20 -18.31
N ALA A 53 -8.05 -34.55 -18.25
CA ALA A 53 -7.06 -35.38 -17.59
C ALA A 53 -6.35 -36.25 -18.60
N PHE A 54 -5.10 -35.94 -18.94
CA PHE A 54 -4.28 -36.77 -19.82
C PHE A 54 -3.68 -37.95 -19.06
N THR A 55 -3.83 -39.12 -19.63
CA THR A 55 -3.22 -40.37 -19.20
C THR A 55 -2.31 -40.93 -20.29
N THR A 56 -1.63 -42.04 -20.03
CA THR A 56 -0.83 -42.75 -21.05
C THR A 56 -1.60 -43.15 -22.28
N ASP A 57 -2.92 -43.31 -22.19
CA ASP A 57 -3.76 -43.68 -23.32
C ASP A 57 -3.94 -42.54 -24.33
N HIS A 58 -3.83 -41.30 -23.87
CA HIS A 58 -3.96 -40.09 -24.70
C HIS A 58 -2.61 -39.60 -25.23
N ILE A 59 -1.48 -39.98 -24.57
CA ILE A 59 -0.14 -39.47 -24.87
C ILE A 59 0.51 -40.41 -25.91
N ILE A 60 0.98 -39.83 -27.00
CA ILE A 60 1.63 -40.53 -28.11
C ILE A 60 3.14 -40.29 -28.00
N GLY A 61 3.89 -41.39 -27.79
CA GLY A 61 5.34 -41.29 -27.67
C GLY A 61 5.85 -40.84 -26.27
N GLY A 62 6.91 -40.08 -26.27
CA GLY A 62 7.56 -39.65 -25.02
C GLY A 62 7.11 -38.27 -24.54
N ILE A 63 7.39 -37.98 -23.28
CA ILE A 63 7.19 -36.64 -22.68
C ILE A 63 8.55 -35.91 -22.70
N SER A 64 8.56 -34.67 -23.17
CA SER A 64 9.69 -33.78 -23.04
C SER A 64 9.53 -32.93 -21.78
N ILE A 65 10.47 -33.02 -20.83
CA ILE A 65 10.41 -32.28 -19.57
C ILE A 65 11.64 -31.40 -19.50
N GLN A 66 11.42 -30.11 -19.28
CA GLN A 66 12.47 -29.14 -18.98
C GLN A 66 12.25 -28.60 -17.58
N GLY A 67 13.31 -28.63 -16.77
CA GLY A 67 13.31 -28.01 -15.46
C GLY A 67 13.50 -26.50 -15.57
N GLU A 68 13.28 -25.86 -14.47
CA GLU A 68 13.44 -24.43 -14.30
C GLU A 68 14.87 -23.96 -14.54
N SER A 69 15.05 -22.87 -15.29
CA SER A 69 16.34 -22.20 -15.41
C SER A 69 16.56 -21.28 -14.20
N LYS A 70 17.78 -21.28 -13.67
CA LYS A 70 18.12 -20.34 -12.56
C LYS A 70 18.04 -18.88 -12.98
N SER A 71 18.13 -18.56 -14.26
CA SER A 71 18.02 -17.20 -14.80
C SER A 71 16.57 -16.69 -14.77
N ASP A 72 15.60 -17.57 -14.77
CA ASP A 72 14.19 -17.23 -14.91
C ASP A 72 13.43 -17.29 -13.57
N LYS A 73 14.18 -17.59 -12.49
CA LYS A 73 13.67 -17.76 -11.15
C LYS A 73 13.94 -16.53 -10.29
N TYR A 74 12.93 -16.07 -9.61
CA TYR A 74 13.04 -14.92 -8.71
C TYR A 74 12.84 -15.33 -7.24
N ASN A 75 13.48 -14.58 -6.33
CA ASN A 75 13.22 -14.65 -4.90
C ASN A 75 12.81 -13.30 -4.30
N ARG A 76 12.82 -12.24 -5.12
CA ARG A 76 12.23 -10.95 -4.80
C ARG A 76 11.68 -10.32 -6.09
N VAL A 77 10.46 -9.83 -6.03
CA VAL A 77 9.86 -9.04 -7.10
C VAL A 77 9.44 -7.69 -6.54
N THR A 78 9.81 -6.64 -7.25
CA THR A 78 9.46 -5.26 -6.94
C THR A 78 8.60 -4.71 -8.06
N VAL A 79 7.41 -4.25 -7.73
CA VAL A 79 6.51 -3.57 -8.68
C VAL A 79 6.50 -2.09 -8.34
N LYS A 80 6.88 -1.25 -9.31
CA LYS A 80 6.74 0.21 -9.25
C LYS A 80 5.40 0.63 -9.83
N PHE A 81 4.72 1.54 -9.17
CA PHE A 81 3.42 2.04 -9.59
C PHE A 81 3.21 3.48 -9.12
N PRO A 82 2.38 4.30 -9.81
CA PRO A 82 2.02 5.64 -9.36
C PRO A 82 1.03 5.54 -8.18
N ASN A 83 1.39 6.13 -7.03
CA ASN A 83 0.56 6.09 -5.83
C ASN A 83 -0.21 7.40 -5.64
N PRO A 84 -1.54 7.40 -5.68
CA PRO A 84 -2.36 8.59 -5.44
C PRO A 84 -2.17 9.18 -4.03
N ASP A 85 -1.96 8.33 -3.02
CA ASP A 85 -1.77 8.74 -1.63
C ASP A 85 -0.41 9.45 -1.41
N ALA A 86 0.53 9.26 -2.34
CA ALA A 86 1.84 9.91 -2.37
C ALA A 86 1.92 11.04 -3.43
N ASN A 87 0.82 11.73 -3.73
CA ASN A 87 0.73 12.75 -4.75
C ASN A 87 1.18 12.27 -6.14
N TRP A 88 0.79 11.06 -6.52
CA TRP A 88 1.13 10.41 -7.79
C TRP A 88 2.64 10.18 -8.01
N GLN A 89 3.42 10.23 -6.95
CA GLN A 89 4.83 9.84 -7.04
C GLN A 89 4.96 8.33 -7.20
N PRO A 90 5.99 7.85 -7.89
CA PRO A 90 6.28 6.43 -7.98
C PRO A 90 6.47 5.82 -6.59
N ASP A 91 5.78 4.74 -6.33
CA ASP A 91 5.89 3.94 -5.12
C ASP A 91 6.22 2.49 -5.48
N THR A 92 6.63 1.70 -4.51
CA THR A 92 7.07 0.32 -4.72
C THR A 92 6.31 -0.65 -3.82
N ALA A 93 5.82 -1.74 -4.43
CA ALA A 93 5.32 -2.89 -3.71
C ALA A 93 6.31 -4.04 -3.88
N ILE A 94 6.79 -4.59 -2.78
CA ILE A 94 7.80 -5.65 -2.75
C ILE A 94 7.18 -6.93 -2.20
N TRP A 95 7.48 -8.05 -2.84
CA TRP A 95 7.16 -9.36 -2.30
C TRP A 95 8.33 -10.33 -2.51
N PRO A 96 8.70 -11.14 -1.50
CA PRO A 96 8.25 -11.12 -0.08
C PRO A 96 8.63 -9.83 0.66
N ALA A 97 7.94 -9.57 1.77
CA ALA A 97 8.30 -8.43 2.61
C ALA A 97 9.70 -8.62 3.19
N ALA A 98 10.47 -7.54 3.26
CA ALA A 98 11.84 -7.57 3.79
C ALA A 98 11.87 -8.10 5.24
N GLY A 99 12.75 -9.06 5.51
CA GLY A 99 12.87 -9.73 6.82
C GLY A 99 11.78 -10.76 7.13
N SER A 100 10.92 -11.09 6.17
CA SER A 100 9.89 -12.11 6.36
C SER A 100 10.46 -13.53 6.35
N THR A 101 9.67 -14.48 6.86
CA THR A 101 10.02 -15.91 6.83
C THR A 101 10.13 -16.42 5.40
N GLU A 102 9.26 -15.95 4.52
CA GLU A 102 9.23 -16.29 3.10
C GLU A 102 10.50 -15.81 2.39
N GLU A 103 10.93 -14.58 2.63
CA GLU A 103 12.17 -14.04 2.05
C GLU A 103 13.37 -14.88 2.48
N THR A 104 13.46 -15.19 3.77
CA THR A 104 14.56 -16.01 4.33
C THR A 104 14.57 -17.41 3.72
N ALA A 105 13.38 -18.03 3.55
CA ALA A 105 13.25 -19.36 2.97
C ALA A 105 13.67 -19.38 1.48
N TYR A 106 13.24 -18.40 0.71
CA TYR A 106 13.60 -18.31 -0.72
C TYR A 106 15.09 -18.02 -0.92
N LEU A 107 15.67 -17.12 -0.13
CA LEU A 107 17.11 -16.86 -0.17
C LEU A 107 17.91 -18.10 0.19
N ALA A 108 17.52 -18.83 1.23
CA ALA A 108 18.19 -20.07 1.62
C ALA A 108 18.10 -21.14 0.51
N ALA A 109 16.93 -21.29 -0.14
CA ALA A 109 16.73 -22.22 -1.24
C ALA A 109 17.58 -21.88 -2.47
N ASP A 110 17.89 -20.60 -2.69
CA ASP A 110 18.69 -20.11 -3.82
C ASP A 110 20.18 -19.90 -3.44
N GLY A 111 20.63 -20.46 -2.34
CA GLY A 111 22.04 -20.40 -1.90
C GLY A 111 22.47 -19.04 -1.37
N GLY A 112 21.56 -18.23 -0.88
CA GLY A 112 21.81 -16.87 -0.37
C GLY A 112 21.96 -15.80 -1.44
N ILE A 113 21.70 -16.13 -2.72
CA ILE A 113 21.82 -15.19 -3.84
C ILE A 113 20.49 -14.47 -4.02
N LEU A 114 20.52 -13.13 -4.06
CA LEU A 114 19.34 -12.32 -4.38
C LEU A 114 19.09 -12.36 -5.89
N LEU A 115 17.94 -12.93 -6.27
CA LEU A 115 17.41 -12.98 -7.63
C LEU A 115 16.21 -12.05 -7.69
N GLN A 116 16.44 -10.79 -8.06
CA GLN A 116 15.43 -9.76 -8.03
C GLN A 116 14.96 -9.40 -9.43
N GLU A 117 13.65 -9.26 -9.59
CA GLU A 117 13.01 -8.68 -10.77
C GLU A 117 12.31 -7.38 -10.40
N GLU A 118 12.38 -6.39 -11.27
CA GLU A 118 11.73 -5.09 -11.11
C GLU A 118 10.83 -4.82 -12.31
N ILE A 119 9.55 -4.52 -12.04
CA ILE A 119 8.53 -4.28 -13.06
C ILE A 119 7.89 -2.94 -12.79
N GLU A 120 7.74 -2.12 -13.81
CA GLU A 120 7.06 -0.83 -13.76
C GLU A 120 5.67 -0.95 -14.38
N LEU A 121 4.63 -0.57 -13.63
CA LEU A 121 3.23 -0.70 -14.01
C LEU A 121 2.48 0.62 -13.80
N ASP A 122 2.44 1.44 -14.82
CA ASP A 122 1.72 2.72 -14.80
C ASP A 122 0.19 2.58 -14.82
N THR A 123 -0.31 1.37 -15.00
CA THR A 123 -1.75 1.08 -15.07
C THR A 123 -2.40 0.83 -13.73
N ILE A 124 -1.60 0.64 -12.69
CA ILE A 124 -2.04 0.25 -11.36
C ILE A 124 -1.78 1.41 -10.40
N THR A 125 -2.76 1.70 -9.56
CA THR A 125 -2.66 2.74 -8.53
C THR A 125 -2.85 2.19 -7.12
N SER A 126 -3.09 0.88 -6.99
CA SER A 126 -3.32 0.22 -5.71
C SER A 126 -2.11 -0.57 -5.27
N TYR A 127 -1.58 -0.25 -4.09
CA TYR A 127 -0.50 -1.01 -3.44
C TYR A 127 -0.84 -2.50 -3.30
N TYR A 128 -2.08 -2.83 -2.92
CA TYR A 128 -2.51 -4.22 -2.73
C TYR A 128 -2.50 -5.02 -4.04
N GLN A 129 -2.92 -4.39 -5.13
CA GLN A 129 -2.89 -5.00 -6.47
C GLN A 129 -1.44 -5.19 -6.94
N ALA A 130 -0.59 -4.17 -6.77
CA ALA A 130 0.84 -4.24 -7.13
C ALA A 130 1.56 -5.35 -6.33
N ARG A 131 1.28 -5.47 -5.02
CA ARG A 131 1.85 -6.52 -4.18
C ARG A 131 1.36 -7.92 -4.56
N ASP A 132 0.06 -8.10 -4.87
CA ASP A 132 -0.45 -9.39 -5.32
C ASP A 132 0.16 -9.81 -6.66
N LEU A 133 0.33 -8.86 -7.58
CA LEU A 133 1.05 -9.11 -8.84
C LEU A 133 2.50 -9.53 -8.60
N ALA A 134 3.25 -8.83 -7.73
CA ALA A 134 4.61 -9.20 -7.37
C ALA A 134 4.66 -10.63 -6.81
N ARG A 135 3.71 -10.98 -5.94
CA ARG A 135 3.59 -12.30 -5.33
C ARG A 135 3.33 -13.38 -6.38
N VAL A 136 2.33 -13.20 -7.22
CA VAL A 136 1.97 -14.20 -8.24
C VAL A 136 3.10 -14.39 -9.24
N LEU A 137 3.76 -13.31 -9.70
CA LEU A 137 4.89 -13.39 -10.62
C LEU A 137 6.06 -14.17 -10.01
N LEU A 138 6.40 -13.90 -8.75
CA LEU A 138 7.46 -14.64 -8.07
C LEU A 138 7.11 -16.13 -7.92
N LEU A 139 5.93 -16.44 -7.39
CA LEU A 139 5.51 -17.83 -7.19
C LEU A 139 5.44 -18.59 -8.51
N ARG A 140 4.98 -17.93 -9.55
CA ARG A 140 4.92 -18.49 -10.90
C ARG A 140 6.31 -18.77 -11.49
N SER A 141 7.29 -17.88 -11.26
CA SER A 141 8.66 -18.11 -11.68
C SER A 141 9.32 -19.29 -10.97
N ARG A 142 8.80 -19.72 -9.82
CA ARG A 142 9.28 -20.86 -9.04
C ARG A 142 8.58 -22.18 -9.39
N ASN A 143 7.48 -22.13 -10.13
CA ASN A 143 6.77 -23.30 -10.69
C ASN A 143 7.15 -23.44 -12.16
N GLY A 144 8.41 -23.78 -12.42
CA GLY A 144 9.01 -23.64 -13.75
C GLY A 144 9.17 -24.93 -14.54
N ILE A 145 8.48 -26.01 -14.17
CA ILE A 145 8.51 -27.23 -15.00
C ILE A 145 7.72 -26.98 -16.26
N THR A 146 8.40 -26.96 -17.39
CA THR A 146 7.77 -26.99 -18.72
C THR A 146 7.72 -28.41 -19.25
N CYS A 147 6.63 -28.77 -19.92
CA CYS A 147 6.42 -30.09 -20.43
C CYS A 147 5.83 -30.01 -21.86
N GLY A 148 6.45 -30.75 -22.79
CA GLY A 148 5.90 -30.95 -24.12
C GLY A 148 5.36 -32.37 -24.28
N ILE A 149 4.11 -32.49 -24.70
CA ILE A 149 3.47 -33.78 -24.95
C ILE A 149 2.81 -33.78 -26.33
N LYS A 150 2.89 -34.93 -27.01
CA LYS A 150 2.13 -35.20 -28.21
C LYS A 150 0.91 -36.06 -27.83
N VAL A 151 -0.29 -35.62 -28.19
CA VAL A 151 -1.54 -36.25 -27.74
C VAL A 151 -2.50 -36.51 -28.89
N THR A 152 -3.54 -37.29 -28.60
CA THR A 152 -4.64 -37.58 -29.53
C THR A 152 -5.46 -36.35 -29.87
N SER A 153 -6.29 -36.42 -30.91
CA SER A 153 -7.17 -35.33 -31.35
C SER A 153 -8.20 -34.87 -30.30
N GLU A 154 -8.39 -35.62 -29.22
CA GLU A 154 -9.26 -35.22 -28.10
C GLU A 154 -8.81 -33.89 -27.45
N ALA A 155 -7.52 -33.54 -27.59
CA ALA A 155 -6.98 -32.27 -27.12
C ALA A 155 -7.55 -31.04 -27.85
N LEU A 156 -8.20 -31.21 -29.02
CA LEU A 156 -8.79 -30.09 -29.77
C LEU A 156 -9.94 -29.36 -29.03
N GLN A 157 -10.48 -29.97 -27.98
CA GLN A 157 -11.47 -29.33 -27.12
C GLN A 157 -10.86 -28.29 -26.17
N LEU A 158 -9.53 -28.27 -26.01
CA LEU A 158 -8.82 -27.40 -25.13
C LEU A 158 -8.48 -26.05 -25.80
N GLU A 159 -8.32 -25.05 -24.99
CA GLU A 159 -7.85 -23.73 -25.40
C GLU A 159 -6.55 -23.39 -24.68
N ILE A 160 -5.81 -22.41 -25.23
CA ILE A 160 -4.66 -21.82 -24.54
C ILE A 160 -5.12 -21.26 -23.20
N ALA A 161 -4.33 -21.49 -22.16
CA ALA A 161 -4.56 -21.16 -20.76
C ALA A 161 -5.54 -22.06 -20.00
N ASP A 162 -6.10 -23.08 -20.61
CA ASP A 162 -6.84 -24.09 -19.86
C ASP A 162 -5.91 -24.85 -18.92
N VAL A 163 -6.45 -25.25 -17.77
CA VAL A 163 -5.75 -26.12 -16.83
C VAL A 163 -6.11 -27.55 -17.11
N ILE A 164 -5.11 -28.41 -17.13
CA ILE A 164 -5.24 -29.85 -17.34
C ILE A 164 -4.48 -30.62 -16.28
N THR A 165 -4.73 -31.90 -16.15
CA THR A 165 -3.87 -32.77 -15.33
C THR A 165 -3.19 -33.82 -16.19
N VAL A 166 -1.96 -34.19 -15.82
CA VAL A 166 -1.18 -35.23 -16.49
C VAL A 166 -0.86 -36.33 -15.49
N THR A 167 -1.18 -37.57 -15.88
CA THR A 167 -0.77 -38.79 -15.16
C THR A 167 0.18 -39.58 -16.05
N HIS A 168 1.42 -39.77 -15.61
CA HIS A 168 2.41 -40.51 -16.38
C HIS A 168 3.41 -41.23 -15.46
N PRO A 169 3.72 -42.54 -15.71
CA PRO A 169 4.56 -43.34 -14.80
C PRO A 169 6.02 -42.91 -14.77
N THR A 170 6.62 -42.50 -15.90
CA THR A 170 8.06 -42.19 -15.95
C THR A 170 8.47 -41.05 -15.02
N PRO A 171 7.81 -39.85 -15.02
CA PRO A 171 8.08 -38.81 -14.04
C PRO A 171 7.32 -39.05 -12.72
N ALA A 172 6.64 -40.18 -12.58
CA ALA A 172 5.80 -40.52 -11.40
C ALA A 172 4.73 -39.47 -11.09
N TRP A 173 4.12 -38.87 -12.13
CA TRP A 173 3.08 -37.88 -11.93
C TRP A 173 1.72 -38.55 -11.79
N THR A 174 0.98 -38.14 -10.78
CA THR A 174 -0.41 -38.53 -10.55
C THR A 174 -1.28 -37.31 -10.54
N ALA A 175 -2.07 -37.12 -11.61
CA ALA A 175 -2.94 -35.96 -11.80
C ALA A 175 -2.22 -34.61 -11.55
N LYS A 176 -0.95 -34.49 -11.97
CA LYS A 176 -0.16 -33.29 -11.81
C LYS A 176 -0.76 -32.16 -12.67
N PRO A 177 -1.10 -30.99 -12.09
CA PRO A 177 -1.73 -29.92 -12.84
C PRO A 177 -0.73 -29.16 -13.70
N PHE A 178 -1.18 -28.78 -14.90
CA PHE A 178 -0.45 -27.96 -15.86
C PHE A 178 -1.41 -26.98 -16.54
N GLN A 179 -0.87 -25.86 -17.00
CA GLN A 179 -1.56 -24.89 -17.86
C GLN A 179 -1.09 -25.05 -19.30
N VAL A 180 -2.03 -25.02 -20.23
CA VAL A 180 -1.75 -25.07 -21.67
C VAL A 180 -1.19 -23.72 -22.12
N MET A 181 0.07 -23.71 -22.59
CA MET A 181 0.75 -22.52 -23.09
C MET A 181 0.68 -22.38 -24.61
N GLY A 182 0.58 -23.49 -25.31
CA GLY A 182 0.49 -23.53 -26.76
C GLY A 182 0.02 -24.87 -27.26
N MET A 183 -0.61 -24.87 -28.43
CA MET A 183 -1.12 -26.06 -29.10
C MET A 183 -0.81 -25.95 -30.57
N GLN A 184 -0.37 -27.05 -31.15
CA GLN A 184 -0.14 -27.19 -32.58
C GLN A 184 -0.77 -28.45 -33.10
N LEU A 185 -1.70 -28.31 -34.04
CA LEU A 185 -2.29 -29.44 -34.78
C LEU A 185 -1.33 -29.90 -35.87
N ASN A 186 -1.06 -31.19 -35.91
CA ASN A 186 -0.22 -31.84 -36.93
C ASN A 186 -1.06 -32.45 -38.04
N ASP A 187 -0.42 -32.67 -39.21
CA ASP A 187 -1.08 -33.23 -40.39
C ASP A 187 -1.57 -34.69 -40.17
N ASP A 188 -1.00 -35.40 -39.20
CA ASP A 188 -1.39 -36.75 -38.79
C ASP A 188 -2.59 -36.79 -37.84
N GLY A 189 -3.19 -35.64 -37.55
CA GLY A 189 -4.33 -35.52 -36.63
C GLY A 189 -3.95 -35.54 -35.15
N THR A 190 -2.65 -35.57 -34.84
CA THR A 190 -2.17 -35.45 -33.46
C THR A 190 -1.99 -33.98 -33.08
N VAL A 191 -1.94 -33.70 -31.79
CA VAL A 191 -1.74 -32.35 -31.26
C VAL A 191 -0.52 -32.32 -30.38
N ASP A 192 0.43 -31.39 -30.68
CA ASP A 192 1.53 -31.07 -29.79
C ASP A 192 1.11 -29.98 -28.82
N ILE A 193 1.29 -30.21 -27.51
CA ILE A 193 0.90 -29.28 -26.44
C ILE A 193 2.11 -28.92 -25.65
N ALA A 194 2.33 -27.61 -25.51
CA ALA A 194 3.29 -27.02 -24.57
C ALA A 194 2.58 -26.70 -23.25
N LEU A 195 3.12 -27.20 -22.17
CA LEU A 195 2.55 -27.14 -20.83
C LEU A 195 3.51 -26.43 -19.88
N LEU A 196 2.96 -25.64 -18.96
CA LEU A 196 3.65 -25.06 -17.82
C LEU A 196 3.04 -25.58 -16.53
N GLU A 197 3.88 -25.93 -15.56
CA GLU A 197 3.41 -26.34 -14.24
C GLU A 197 2.43 -25.31 -13.64
N TYR A 198 1.35 -25.82 -13.08
CA TYR A 198 0.30 -24.99 -12.52
C TYR A 198 0.04 -25.34 -11.06
N ASP A 199 -0.11 -24.31 -10.24
CA ASP A 199 -0.50 -24.42 -8.83
C ASP A 199 -1.59 -23.39 -8.53
N SER A 200 -2.80 -23.85 -8.23
CA SER A 200 -3.93 -22.99 -7.94
C SER A 200 -3.76 -22.18 -6.65
N THR A 201 -2.91 -22.61 -5.73
CA THR A 201 -2.71 -21.95 -4.44
C THR A 201 -2.02 -20.59 -4.56
N ILE A 202 -1.25 -20.39 -5.65
CA ILE A 202 -0.58 -19.10 -5.89
C ILE A 202 -1.56 -17.94 -6.13
N TYR A 203 -2.79 -18.24 -6.54
CA TYR A 203 -3.81 -17.24 -6.84
C TYR A 203 -4.70 -16.88 -5.64
N THR A 204 -4.44 -17.47 -4.48
CA THR A 204 -5.17 -17.14 -3.26
C THR A 204 -4.84 -15.72 -2.81
N TRP A 205 -5.87 -14.90 -2.65
CA TRP A 205 -5.70 -13.53 -2.15
C TRP A 205 -5.26 -13.54 -0.69
N GLU A 206 -4.14 -12.89 -0.38
CA GLU A 206 -3.70 -12.72 1.00
C GLU A 206 -4.37 -11.51 1.65
N VAL A 207 -5.22 -11.79 2.64
CA VAL A 207 -5.89 -10.75 3.43
C VAL A 207 -4.95 -10.23 4.52
N GLY A 208 -5.02 -8.94 4.82
CA GLY A 208 -4.32 -8.36 5.99
C GLY A 208 -2.99 -7.69 5.69
N THR A 209 -2.67 -7.45 4.43
CA THR A 209 -1.50 -6.63 4.08
C THR A 209 -1.74 -5.18 4.45
N VAL A 210 -0.83 -4.62 5.23
CA VAL A 210 -0.86 -3.20 5.60
C VAL A 210 -0.09 -2.41 4.54
N GLN A 211 -0.75 -1.41 3.97
CA GLN A 211 -0.08 -0.44 3.11
C GLN A 211 0.85 0.42 3.94
N GLN A 212 1.99 0.79 3.39
CA GLN A 212 2.87 1.76 4.02
C GLN A 212 2.16 3.11 4.12
N THR A 213 2.11 3.67 5.32
CA THR A 213 1.57 5.01 5.54
C THR A 213 2.69 6.03 5.34
N TYR A 214 2.50 6.96 4.43
CA TYR A 214 3.44 8.06 4.24
C TYR A 214 3.12 9.19 5.22
N PRO A 215 4.15 9.85 5.79
CA PRO A 215 3.91 11.03 6.59
C PRO A 215 3.30 12.12 5.69
N ASP A 216 2.30 12.82 6.20
CA ASP A 216 1.77 14.01 5.55
C ASP A 216 2.89 15.06 5.46
N THR A 217 3.33 15.34 4.24
CA THR A 217 4.37 16.33 3.94
C THR A 217 3.79 17.68 3.51
N SER A 218 2.46 17.82 3.55
CA SER A 218 1.79 19.08 3.28
C SER A 218 2.29 20.15 4.25
N LEU A 219 2.57 21.35 3.74
CA LEU A 219 2.85 22.49 4.61
C LEU A 219 1.58 22.79 5.41
N ALA A 220 1.75 22.97 6.74
CA ALA A 220 0.65 23.41 7.58
C ALA A 220 0.08 24.73 7.05
N ASP A 221 -1.25 24.83 6.98
CA ASP A 221 -1.92 26.06 6.61
C ASP A 221 -1.56 27.16 7.62
N PRO A 222 -0.87 28.24 7.19
CA PRO A 222 -0.44 29.30 8.08
C PRO A 222 -1.60 30.12 8.68
N PHE A 223 -2.81 29.97 8.15
CA PHE A 223 -4.01 30.64 8.66
C PHE A 223 -4.77 29.80 9.68
N THR A 224 -4.47 28.50 9.79
CA THR A 224 -5.03 27.62 10.81
C THR A 224 -4.07 27.54 11.98
N VAL A 225 -4.38 28.22 13.09
CA VAL A 225 -3.52 28.29 14.28
C VAL A 225 -4.03 27.37 15.37
N GLY A 226 -3.17 26.51 15.90
CA GLY A 226 -3.49 25.62 17.01
C GLY A 226 -3.80 26.40 18.31
N GLY A 227 -4.88 26.04 19.00
CA GLY A 227 -5.26 26.63 20.28
C GLY A 227 -4.45 26.07 21.46
N VAL A 228 -4.41 26.81 22.56
CA VAL A 228 -3.81 26.36 23.83
C VAL A 228 -4.74 25.33 24.51
N SER A 229 -4.17 24.51 25.38
CA SER A 229 -4.91 23.55 26.22
C SER A 229 -4.40 23.53 27.65
N ASN A 230 -5.12 22.89 28.55
CA ASN A 230 -4.74 22.67 29.95
C ASN A 230 -4.35 23.98 30.67
N ILE A 231 -5.20 25.02 30.61
CA ILE A 231 -4.99 26.24 31.37
C ILE A 231 -5.16 25.91 32.86
N ALA A 232 -4.12 26.14 33.62
CA ALA A 232 -4.10 25.98 35.07
C ALA A 232 -3.65 27.31 35.76
N ILE A 233 -4.22 27.56 36.91
CA ILE A 233 -3.89 28.71 37.73
C ILE A 233 -3.41 28.19 39.09
N THR A 234 -2.30 28.75 39.56
CA THR A 234 -1.74 28.44 40.88
C THR A 234 -1.59 29.75 41.64
N GLU A 235 -2.19 29.86 42.83
CA GLU A 235 -1.99 30.99 43.70
C GLU A 235 -0.56 31.01 44.25
N THR A 236 0.08 32.15 44.16
CA THR A 236 1.42 32.36 44.68
C THR A 236 1.47 33.66 45.48
N THR A 237 2.48 33.84 46.28
CA THR A 237 2.71 35.09 47.02
C THR A 237 4.11 35.59 46.76
N THR A 238 4.23 36.87 46.49
CA THR A 238 5.53 37.55 46.30
C THR A 238 5.74 38.56 47.42
N LEU A 239 6.96 38.67 47.95
CA LEU A 239 7.30 39.68 48.94
C LEU A 239 7.66 40.98 48.22
N GLY A 240 6.97 42.05 48.57
CA GLY A 240 7.34 43.38 48.16
C GLY A 240 8.65 43.84 48.79
N VAL A 241 9.26 44.90 48.25
CA VAL A 241 10.53 45.46 48.72
C VAL A 241 10.45 45.96 50.17
N ASP A 242 9.25 46.30 50.60
CA ASP A 242 8.88 46.74 51.96
C ASP A 242 8.50 45.59 52.90
N GLY A 243 8.60 44.32 52.44
CA GLY A 243 8.22 43.16 53.23
C GLY A 243 6.71 42.87 53.23
N THR A 244 5.91 43.58 52.46
CA THR A 244 4.47 43.26 52.28
C THR A 244 4.29 42.00 51.45
N VAL A 245 3.32 41.20 51.82
CA VAL A 245 2.93 39.99 51.02
C VAL A 245 1.96 40.43 49.94
N ILE A 246 2.38 40.30 48.69
CA ILE A 246 1.58 40.61 47.51
C ILE A 246 1.00 39.28 46.99
N PRO A 247 -0.32 39.11 47.00
CA PRO A 247 -0.93 37.92 46.35
C PRO A 247 -0.74 37.99 44.84
N SER A 248 -0.31 36.90 44.25
CA SER A 248 -0.15 36.73 42.81
C SER A 248 -0.72 35.41 42.32
N GLY A 249 -1.02 35.32 41.04
CA GLY A 249 -1.47 34.11 40.40
C GLY A 249 -0.58 33.75 39.21
N LEU A 250 -0.08 32.53 39.21
CA LEU A 250 0.66 31.99 38.09
C LEU A 250 -0.28 31.21 37.16
N ILE A 251 -0.47 31.69 35.94
CA ILE A 251 -1.20 31.02 34.89
C ILE A 251 -0.22 30.20 34.06
N THR A 252 -0.53 28.94 33.80
CA THR A 252 0.24 28.06 32.93
C THR A 252 -0.69 27.38 31.92
N TRP A 253 -0.18 27.04 30.77
CA TRP A 253 -0.93 26.32 29.73
C TRP A 253 -0.01 25.44 28.90
N THR A 254 -0.60 24.49 28.16
CA THR A 254 0.12 23.66 27.21
C THR A 254 0.10 24.33 25.84
N ARG A 255 1.29 24.46 25.24
CA ARG A 255 1.46 24.97 23.88
C ARG A 255 0.85 23.99 22.89
N PRO A 256 0.21 24.45 21.80
CA PRO A 256 -0.20 23.58 20.70
C PRO A 256 1.04 22.99 19.99
N TYR A 257 0.86 21.83 19.38
CA TYR A 257 1.91 21.21 18.53
C TYR A 257 2.01 21.90 17.16
N ASP A 258 1.95 23.19 17.12
CA ASP A 258 2.05 24.01 15.92
C ASP A 258 3.39 24.78 15.97
N LYS A 259 4.29 24.43 15.03
CA LYS A 259 5.65 25.01 14.97
C LYS A 259 5.65 26.50 14.60
N LEU A 260 4.57 26.99 14.01
CA LEU A 260 4.43 28.39 13.60
C LEU A 260 4.02 29.30 14.78
N VAL A 261 3.50 28.74 15.87
CA VAL A 261 3.10 29.50 17.06
C VAL A 261 4.33 30.00 17.82
N ASN A 262 4.47 31.31 17.92
CA ASN A 262 5.60 31.98 18.60
C ASN A 262 5.22 32.74 19.83
N SER A 263 3.96 33.18 19.99
CA SER A 263 3.50 33.97 21.13
C SER A 263 2.04 33.66 21.49
N PHE A 264 1.61 34.16 22.65
CA PHE A 264 0.28 33.97 23.21
C PHE A 264 -0.27 35.31 23.65
N GLU A 265 -1.53 35.56 23.37
CA GLU A 265 -2.28 36.66 23.93
C GLU A 265 -3.12 36.16 25.10
N ILE A 266 -2.94 36.76 26.24
CA ILE A 266 -3.67 36.46 27.46
C ILE A 266 -4.57 37.66 27.76
N GLN A 267 -5.82 37.40 28.05
CA GLN A 267 -6.76 38.40 28.52
C GLN A 267 -7.41 37.92 29.80
N TYR A 268 -7.47 38.81 30.77
CA TYR A 268 -8.12 38.51 32.06
C TYR A 268 -9.00 39.66 32.53
N LYS A 269 -10.01 39.34 33.30
CA LYS A 269 -10.92 40.29 33.95
C LYS A 269 -11.53 39.66 35.20
N LEU A 270 -12.12 40.45 36.10
CA LEU A 270 -12.98 39.89 37.12
C LEU A 270 -14.21 39.25 36.50
N ALA A 271 -14.65 38.11 37.01
CA ALA A 271 -15.78 37.37 36.44
C ALA A 271 -17.09 38.17 36.45
N SER A 272 -17.23 39.08 37.38
CA SER A 272 -18.40 40.00 37.53
C SER A 272 -18.39 41.16 36.52
N GLN A 273 -17.27 41.43 35.85
CA GLN A 273 -17.12 42.57 34.94
C GLN A 273 -17.58 42.21 33.51
N ALA A 274 -17.99 43.21 32.74
CA ALA A 274 -18.29 43.05 31.31
C ALA A 274 -16.99 42.77 30.49
N ASP A 275 -17.15 42.23 29.28
CA ASP A 275 -16.00 41.85 28.41
C ASP A 275 -15.16 43.07 27.97
N SER A 276 -15.68 44.26 28.04
CA SER A 276 -14.92 45.49 27.77
C SER A 276 -13.80 45.76 28.76
N PHE A 277 -13.81 45.03 29.89
CA PHE A 277 -12.76 45.17 30.95
C PHE A 277 -11.64 44.15 30.82
N PHE A 278 -11.56 43.37 29.74
CA PHE A 278 -10.43 42.48 29.52
C PHE A 278 -9.12 43.28 29.35
N GLU A 279 -8.15 43.01 30.19
CA GLU A 279 -6.77 43.47 30.01
C GLU A 279 -6.03 42.47 29.14
N SER A 280 -5.26 42.95 28.14
CA SER A 280 -4.58 42.11 27.17
C SER A 280 -3.07 42.21 27.30
N ILE A 281 -2.37 41.07 27.32
CA ILE A 281 -0.94 40.94 27.40
C ILE A 281 -0.46 39.91 26.41
N ILE A 282 0.69 40.16 25.76
CA ILE A 282 1.31 39.20 24.82
C ILE A 282 2.62 38.70 25.47
N THR A 283 2.78 37.36 25.44
CA THR A 283 4.00 36.69 25.92
C THR A 283 4.44 35.58 24.99
N GLY A 284 5.74 35.35 24.87
CA GLY A 284 6.30 34.18 24.17
C GLY A 284 6.42 32.93 25.06
N LEU A 285 6.17 33.05 26.36
CA LEU A 285 6.26 31.98 27.33
C LEU A 285 4.90 31.30 27.51
N ALA A 286 4.87 30.02 27.81
CA ALA A 286 3.62 29.30 28.14
C ALA A 286 3.22 29.46 29.61
N ARG A 287 3.50 30.62 30.16
CA ARG A 287 3.15 31.01 31.52
C ARG A 287 3.09 32.55 31.65
N TYR A 288 2.28 33.03 32.57
CA TYR A 288 2.18 34.43 32.93
C TYR A 288 1.82 34.58 34.39
N GLU A 289 2.45 35.49 35.09
CA GLU A 289 2.17 35.81 36.48
C GLU A 289 1.48 37.18 36.56
N PHE A 290 0.35 37.25 37.24
CA PHE A 290 -0.39 38.49 37.47
C PHE A 290 -0.44 38.81 38.98
N PHE A 291 -0.38 40.08 39.31
CA PHE A 291 -0.23 40.56 40.64
C PHE A 291 -1.46 41.37 41.13
N ASN A 292 -1.60 41.55 42.42
CA ASN A 292 -2.66 42.33 43.06
C ASN A 292 -4.07 41.80 42.85
N VAL A 293 -4.23 40.50 42.87
CA VAL A 293 -5.55 39.89 42.81
C VAL A 293 -6.21 39.95 44.18
N ALA A 294 -7.45 40.46 44.23
CA ALA A 294 -8.21 40.48 45.49
C ALA A 294 -8.56 39.03 45.88
N VAL A 295 -8.34 38.70 47.14
CA VAL A 295 -8.63 37.39 47.71
C VAL A 295 -10.13 37.13 47.68
N GLY A 296 -10.53 35.90 47.21
CA GLY A 296 -11.92 35.46 47.16
C GLY A 296 -12.73 36.01 46.01
N VAL A 297 -12.09 36.50 44.94
CA VAL A 297 -12.77 37.00 43.74
C VAL A 297 -12.46 36.12 42.56
N SER A 298 -13.49 35.69 41.83
CA SER A 298 -13.32 34.88 40.62
C SER A 298 -12.81 35.71 39.45
N VAL A 299 -11.84 35.17 38.71
CA VAL A 299 -11.20 35.80 37.56
C VAL A 299 -11.49 34.95 36.30
N THR A 300 -11.95 35.58 35.23
CA THR A 300 -12.09 34.94 33.92
C THR A 300 -10.86 35.23 33.08
N ILE A 301 -10.25 34.18 32.57
CA ILE A 301 -9.02 34.24 31.76
C ILE A 301 -9.31 33.57 30.42
N ARG A 302 -8.85 34.21 29.34
CA ARG A 302 -8.86 33.62 28.02
C ARG A 302 -7.48 33.78 27.36
N ILE A 303 -7.08 32.71 26.64
CA ILE A 303 -5.77 32.67 26.01
C ILE A 303 -5.96 32.20 24.56
N ARG A 304 -5.22 32.83 23.65
CA ARG A 304 -5.10 32.39 22.27
C ARG A 304 -3.65 32.39 21.82
N SER A 305 -3.35 31.51 20.88
CA SER A 305 -2.05 31.44 20.23
C SER A 305 -1.94 32.45 19.10
N ILE A 306 -0.74 32.96 18.88
CA ILE A 306 -0.38 33.84 17.77
C ILE A 306 0.76 33.17 17.02
N ASN A 307 0.65 33.04 15.71
CA ASN A 307 1.71 32.49 14.90
C ASN A 307 2.63 33.59 14.33
N SER A 308 3.73 33.16 13.70
CA SER A 308 4.70 34.05 13.07
C SER A 308 4.15 34.89 11.92
N MET A 309 3.00 34.54 11.37
CA MET A 309 2.30 35.27 10.31
C MET A 309 1.27 36.28 10.85
N GLY A 310 1.11 36.37 12.17
CA GLY A 310 0.15 37.26 12.83
C GLY A 310 -1.29 36.74 12.87
N SER A 311 -1.53 35.47 12.50
CA SER A 311 -2.85 34.83 12.63
C SER A 311 -3.07 34.35 14.07
N TYR A 312 -4.34 34.25 14.47
CA TYR A 312 -4.76 33.91 15.82
C TYR A 312 -5.56 32.61 15.86
N SER A 313 -5.41 31.84 16.95
CA SER A 313 -6.34 30.76 17.26
C SER A 313 -7.66 31.28 17.83
N ALA A 314 -8.64 30.38 17.94
CA ALA A 314 -9.79 30.64 18.81
C ALA A 314 -9.36 30.85 20.28
N TRP A 315 -10.19 31.58 21.04
CA TRP A 315 -9.96 31.76 22.48
C TRP A 315 -10.25 30.49 23.26
N THR A 316 -9.35 30.08 24.11
CA THR A 316 -9.60 29.10 25.16
C THR A 316 -9.84 29.86 26.47
N THR A 317 -11.02 29.69 27.07
CA THR A 317 -11.46 30.47 28.26
C THR A 317 -11.61 29.52 29.45
N THR A 318 -11.18 30.03 30.63
CA THR A 318 -11.39 29.39 31.93
C THR A 318 -11.76 30.44 32.98
N THR A 319 -12.42 30.02 34.06
CA THR A 319 -12.72 30.85 35.21
C THR A 319 -12.15 30.18 36.46
N TYR A 320 -11.48 30.99 37.29
CA TYR A 320 -10.82 30.55 38.50
C TYR A 320 -11.48 31.24 39.72
#